data_c581151228ffc3561565da9f0bade5a5
#
_entry.id   c581151228ffc3561565da9f0bade5a5
#
_cell.length_a   1.000
_cell.length_b   1.000
_cell.length_c   1.000
_cell.angle_alpha   90.00
_cell.angle_beta   90.00
_cell.angle_gamma   90.00
#
_symmetry.space_group_name_H-M   'P 1'
#
loop_
_entity.id
_entity.type
_entity.pdbx_description
1 polymer ?
#
loop_
_entity_poly.entity_id
_entity_poly.type
_entity_poly.pdbx_seq_one_letter_code
_entity_poly.pdbx_strand_id
1 'polypeptide(L)'
;MAHKLLLLTRENDRYRQLLTTLCLPNLEIVDDLMVDDSGHYTGGNISDADIWLAEPHLAASLLPHVPSPKWLQSTFAGVDALMHLSLPHDYLLTNIRGVFGPLMSEYVFGYLLSHYRHHNVYTQQQQQQRWLAGSYGTLQGAQLLILGTGSIAQHLAKTAHHFGMTVSGLNRKGGHVSEFDNIDTMDKLADYLPLADVIVSVLPSTPQTKHILNAANLTLLKADAMLFNIGR
;
A
#
# COMPACT_ATOMS: atom_id res chain seq x y z
N MET A 1 -3.06 -32.83 15.76
CA MET A 1 -3.24 -32.96 14.30
C MET A 1 -2.28 -31.98 13.64
N ALA A 2 -1.63 -32.36 12.55
CA ALA A 2 -0.83 -31.41 11.77
C ALA A 2 -1.76 -30.48 10.99
N HIS A 3 -1.39 -29.20 10.90
CA HIS A 3 -2.05 -28.24 10.03
C HIS A 3 -1.45 -28.32 8.63
N LYS A 4 -2.28 -28.21 7.60
CA LYS A 4 -1.83 -28.17 6.21
C LYS A 4 -1.89 -26.73 5.70
N LEU A 5 -0.73 -26.20 5.30
CA LEU A 5 -0.56 -24.86 4.76
C LEU A 5 -0.41 -24.93 3.25
N LEU A 6 -1.35 -24.32 2.54
CA LEU A 6 -1.24 -24.07 1.12
C LEU A 6 -0.45 -22.79 0.86
N LEU A 7 0.59 -22.88 0.04
CA LEU A 7 1.27 -21.72 -0.52
C LEU A 7 0.67 -21.40 -1.88
N LEU A 8 0.10 -20.22 -2.02
CA LEU A 8 -0.54 -19.74 -3.23
C LEU A 8 0.00 -18.35 -3.59
N THR A 9 1.25 -18.32 -4.00
CA THR A 9 1.98 -17.09 -4.33
C THR A 9 2.82 -17.32 -5.60
N ARG A 10 3.26 -16.24 -6.24
CA ARG A 10 4.20 -16.31 -7.37
C ARG A 10 5.62 -16.67 -6.94
N GLU A 11 5.91 -16.65 -5.63
CA GLU A 11 7.22 -16.92 -5.04
C GLU A 11 7.16 -18.08 -4.04
N ASN A 12 6.41 -19.15 -4.35
CA ASN A 12 6.21 -20.30 -3.44
C ASN A 12 7.52 -20.89 -2.93
N ASP A 13 8.54 -21.04 -3.77
CA ASP A 13 9.84 -21.60 -3.36
C ASP A 13 10.52 -20.75 -2.28
N ARG A 14 10.44 -19.42 -2.41
CA ARG A 14 10.99 -18.49 -1.41
C ARG A 14 10.25 -18.57 -0.08
N TYR A 15 8.91 -18.59 -0.12
CA TYR A 15 8.11 -18.76 1.09
C TYR A 15 8.36 -20.11 1.75
N ARG A 16 8.49 -21.19 0.95
CA ARG A 16 8.84 -22.52 1.44
C ARG A 16 10.17 -22.50 2.18
N GLN A 17 11.22 -21.94 1.59
CA GLN A 17 12.53 -21.83 2.22
C GLN A 17 12.45 -21.08 3.56
N LEU A 18 11.78 -19.94 3.61
CA LEU A 18 11.59 -19.14 4.82
C LEU A 18 10.84 -19.93 5.91
N LEU A 19 9.74 -20.58 5.56
CA LEU A 19 8.94 -21.36 6.50
C LEU A 19 9.70 -22.57 7.03
N THR A 20 10.50 -23.22 6.19
CA THR A 20 11.34 -24.36 6.61
C THR A 20 12.37 -23.93 7.65
N THR A 21 12.96 -22.73 7.51
CA THR A 21 13.91 -22.22 8.51
C THR A 21 13.28 -21.94 9.88
N LEU A 22 11.97 -21.70 9.92
CA LEU A 22 11.24 -21.43 11.17
C LEU A 22 10.95 -22.71 11.97
N CYS A 23 11.12 -23.89 11.39
CA CYS A 23 10.90 -25.20 12.03
C CYS A 23 9.56 -25.27 12.80
N LEU A 24 8.47 -24.77 12.18
CA LEU A 24 7.15 -24.69 12.84
C LEU A 24 6.62 -26.10 13.12
N PRO A 25 6.27 -26.44 14.39
CA PRO A 25 5.79 -27.75 14.74
C PRO A 25 4.40 -28.00 14.14
N ASN A 26 4.15 -29.23 13.70
CA ASN A 26 2.86 -29.67 13.20
C ASN A 26 2.33 -28.88 11.97
N LEU A 27 3.22 -28.35 11.13
CA LEU A 27 2.87 -27.68 9.87
C LEU A 27 3.40 -28.50 8.69
N GLU A 28 2.49 -28.92 7.83
CA GLU A 28 2.79 -29.54 6.54
C GLU A 28 2.53 -28.53 5.43
N ILE A 29 3.52 -28.29 4.57
CA ILE A 29 3.37 -27.37 3.44
C ILE A 29 2.91 -28.15 2.23
N VAL A 30 1.77 -27.73 1.66
CA VAL A 30 1.17 -28.28 0.46
C VAL A 30 1.30 -27.24 -0.65
N ASP A 31 1.80 -27.65 -1.81
CA ASP A 31 2.01 -26.76 -2.95
C ASP A 31 1.81 -27.43 -4.31
N ASP A 32 1.16 -28.59 -4.34
CA ASP A 32 0.82 -29.32 -5.57
C ASP A 32 -0.21 -28.58 -6.45
N LEU A 33 -0.23 -27.26 -6.34
CA LEU A 33 -1.10 -26.39 -7.11
C LEU A 33 -0.47 -26.12 -8.47
N MET A 34 -1.18 -26.52 -9.51
CA MET A 34 -0.87 -26.07 -10.85
C MET A 34 -1.71 -24.83 -11.17
N VAL A 35 -1.04 -23.71 -11.34
CA VAL A 35 -1.61 -22.45 -11.86
C VAL A 35 -0.97 -22.15 -13.20
N ASP A 36 -1.78 -21.66 -14.15
CA ASP A 36 -1.26 -21.18 -15.44
C ASP A 36 -0.59 -19.81 -15.31
N ASP A 37 0.02 -19.33 -16.39
CA ASP A 37 0.69 -18.03 -16.46
C ASP A 37 -0.25 -16.84 -16.16
N SER A 38 -1.55 -17.04 -16.26
CA SER A 38 -2.59 -16.04 -15.94
C SER A 38 -3.02 -16.11 -14.48
N GLY A 39 -2.52 -17.09 -13.70
CA GLY A 39 -2.88 -17.31 -12.30
C GLY A 39 -4.18 -18.09 -12.10
N HIS A 40 -4.68 -18.77 -13.13
CA HIS A 40 -5.84 -19.65 -13.00
C HIS A 40 -5.43 -21.04 -12.50
N TYR A 41 -6.24 -21.59 -11.61
CA TYR A 41 -6.08 -22.94 -11.11
C TYR A 41 -6.30 -23.99 -12.22
N THR A 42 -5.31 -24.85 -12.44
CA THR A 42 -5.35 -25.89 -13.48
C THR A 42 -5.35 -27.33 -12.93
N GLY A 43 -5.15 -27.51 -11.62
CA GLY A 43 -5.20 -28.82 -10.97
C GLY A 43 -4.36 -28.92 -9.71
N GLY A 44 -4.50 -30.01 -8.97
CA GLY A 44 -3.77 -30.31 -7.73
C GLY A 44 -4.70 -30.82 -6.61
N ASN A 45 -4.16 -31.50 -5.62
CA ASN A 45 -4.93 -32.02 -4.48
C ASN A 45 -4.77 -31.09 -3.26
N ILE A 46 -5.67 -30.12 -3.14
CA ILE A 46 -5.64 -29.08 -2.07
C ILE A 46 -6.89 -29.11 -1.18
N SER A 47 -7.73 -30.13 -1.34
CA SER A 47 -9.05 -30.20 -0.72
C SER A 47 -9.06 -30.17 0.81
N ASP A 48 -7.91 -30.36 1.46
CA ASP A 48 -7.78 -30.47 2.91
C ASP A 48 -6.80 -29.48 3.54
N ALA A 49 -6.32 -28.45 2.80
CA ALA A 49 -5.48 -27.39 3.35
C ALA A 49 -6.33 -26.43 4.19
N ASP A 50 -6.12 -26.44 5.50
CA ASP A 50 -6.88 -25.63 6.45
C ASP A 50 -6.31 -24.21 6.66
N ILE A 51 -5.09 -23.95 6.19
CA ILE A 51 -4.43 -22.64 6.22
C ILE A 51 -3.95 -22.30 4.80
N TRP A 52 -4.22 -21.06 4.35
CA TRP A 52 -3.68 -20.56 3.09
C TRP A 52 -2.80 -19.34 3.33
N LEU A 53 -1.57 -19.34 2.83
CA LEU A 53 -0.73 -18.16 2.66
C LEU A 53 -0.76 -17.77 1.18
N ALA A 54 -1.47 -16.71 0.85
CA ALA A 54 -1.88 -16.49 -0.53
C ALA A 54 -1.80 -15.02 -0.98
N GLU A 55 -1.49 -14.82 -2.26
CA GLU A 55 -1.79 -13.55 -2.92
C GLU A 55 -3.31 -13.43 -3.13
N PRO A 56 -3.93 -12.27 -2.82
CA PRO A 56 -5.39 -12.12 -2.82
C PRO A 56 -6.08 -12.52 -4.13
N HIS A 57 -5.51 -12.18 -5.28
CA HIS A 57 -6.09 -12.48 -6.57
C HIS A 57 -6.00 -13.99 -6.92
N LEU A 58 -4.92 -14.67 -6.52
CA LEU A 58 -4.79 -16.12 -6.70
C LEU A 58 -5.78 -16.86 -5.79
N ALA A 59 -5.90 -16.44 -4.54
CA ALA A 59 -6.90 -17.02 -3.64
C ALA A 59 -8.34 -16.78 -4.13
N ALA A 60 -8.64 -15.59 -4.65
CA ALA A 60 -9.96 -15.27 -5.21
C ALA A 60 -10.32 -16.15 -6.41
N SER A 61 -9.34 -16.51 -7.25
CA SER A 61 -9.58 -17.42 -8.38
C SER A 61 -9.77 -18.87 -7.95
N LEU A 62 -9.21 -19.27 -6.81
CA LEU A 62 -9.27 -20.65 -6.32
C LEU A 62 -10.51 -20.94 -5.45
N LEU A 63 -10.92 -19.99 -4.61
CA LEU A 63 -12.02 -20.14 -3.65
C LEU A 63 -13.35 -20.68 -4.25
N PRO A 64 -13.74 -20.35 -5.49
CA PRO A 64 -14.95 -20.91 -6.09
C PRO A 64 -14.88 -22.41 -6.42
N HIS A 65 -13.70 -23.00 -6.44
CA HIS A 65 -13.45 -24.35 -6.96
C HIS A 65 -13.12 -25.38 -5.88
N VAL A 66 -12.83 -24.93 -4.66
CA VAL A 66 -12.38 -25.79 -3.56
C VAL A 66 -13.00 -25.33 -2.23
N PRO A 67 -13.04 -26.19 -1.19
CA PRO A 67 -13.48 -25.79 0.13
C PRO A 67 -12.65 -24.63 0.68
N SER A 68 -13.31 -23.69 1.35
CA SER A 68 -12.65 -22.56 2.02
C SER A 68 -11.68 -23.05 3.10
N PRO A 69 -10.51 -22.38 3.26
CA PRO A 69 -9.64 -22.67 4.39
C PRO A 69 -10.28 -22.22 5.72
N LYS A 70 -9.75 -22.65 6.83
CA LYS A 70 -10.12 -22.07 8.15
C LYS A 70 -9.50 -20.68 8.33
N TRP A 71 -8.29 -20.49 7.78
CA TRP A 71 -7.54 -19.24 7.85
C TRP A 71 -6.84 -18.94 6.54
N LEU A 72 -7.08 -17.74 6.00
CA LEU A 72 -6.37 -17.18 4.86
C LEU A 72 -5.54 -15.98 5.32
N GLN A 73 -4.22 -16.13 5.26
CA GLN A 73 -3.26 -15.04 5.43
C GLN A 73 -2.90 -14.47 4.05
N SER A 74 -3.32 -13.25 3.80
CA SER A 74 -2.89 -12.52 2.59
C SER A 74 -1.42 -12.13 2.69
N THR A 75 -0.68 -12.30 1.59
CA THR A 75 0.69 -11.77 1.45
C THR A 75 0.70 -10.28 1.10
N PHE A 76 -0.47 -9.66 0.90
CA PHE A 76 -0.62 -8.23 0.60
C PHE A 76 -1.36 -7.51 1.72
N ALA A 77 -1.13 -6.20 1.84
CA ALA A 77 -1.91 -5.35 2.74
C ALA A 77 -3.36 -5.23 2.28
N GLY A 78 -3.59 -5.14 0.99
CA GLY A 78 -4.92 -5.06 0.44
C GLY A 78 -5.50 -6.42 0.05
N VAL A 79 -6.79 -6.54 0.27
CA VAL A 79 -7.56 -7.78 0.09
C VAL A 79 -8.80 -7.59 -0.79
N ASP A 80 -8.81 -6.52 -1.61
CA ASP A 80 -10.00 -6.14 -2.39
C ASP A 80 -10.52 -7.27 -3.27
N ALA A 81 -9.62 -8.06 -3.89
CA ALA A 81 -9.99 -9.21 -4.70
C ALA A 81 -10.78 -10.28 -3.91
N LEU A 82 -10.55 -10.39 -2.61
CA LEU A 82 -11.22 -11.34 -1.71
C LEU A 82 -12.57 -10.81 -1.18
N MET A 83 -12.89 -9.54 -1.38
CA MET A 83 -14.11 -8.91 -0.87
C MET A 83 -15.28 -8.96 -1.86
N HIS A 84 -15.13 -9.65 -3.00
CA HIS A 84 -16.20 -9.78 -3.97
C HIS A 84 -17.35 -10.64 -3.43
N LEU A 85 -18.60 -10.15 -3.57
CA LEU A 85 -19.79 -10.79 -3.00
C LEU A 85 -20.06 -12.22 -3.47
N SER A 86 -19.52 -12.63 -4.61
CA SER A 86 -19.66 -14.00 -5.14
C SER A 86 -18.71 -15.01 -4.50
N LEU A 87 -17.75 -14.56 -3.69
CA LEU A 87 -16.79 -15.43 -3.02
C LEU A 87 -17.32 -15.84 -1.64
N PRO A 88 -16.93 -17.02 -1.14
CA PRO A 88 -17.19 -17.41 0.24
C PRO A 88 -16.41 -16.48 1.20
N HIS A 89 -16.98 -16.20 2.38
CA HIS A 89 -16.39 -15.38 3.43
C HIS A 89 -16.45 -16.07 4.80
N ASP A 90 -16.51 -17.39 4.81
CA ASP A 90 -16.65 -18.26 5.98
C ASP A 90 -15.31 -18.68 6.59
N TYR A 91 -14.24 -17.92 6.34
CA TYR A 91 -12.90 -18.14 6.82
C TYR A 91 -12.33 -16.91 7.56
N LEU A 92 -11.34 -17.14 8.43
CA LEU A 92 -10.60 -16.02 9.05
C LEU A 92 -9.68 -15.41 8.00
N LEU A 93 -9.89 -14.13 7.67
CA LEU A 93 -9.01 -13.37 6.77
C LEU A 93 -8.10 -12.45 7.57
N THR A 94 -6.80 -12.59 7.34
CA THR A 94 -5.78 -11.67 7.87
C THR A 94 -4.89 -11.14 6.74
N ASN A 95 -4.30 -9.95 6.94
CA ASN A 95 -3.45 -9.29 5.95
C ASN A 95 -2.18 -8.73 6.58
N ILE A 96 -1.25 -8.26 5.74
CA ILE A 96 -0.01 -7.63 6.20
C ILE A 96 -0.29 -6.19 6.61
N ARG A 97 0.17 -5.82 7.83
CA ARG A 97 0.11 -4.45 8.36
C ARG A 97 1.41 -4.05 9.03
N GLY A 98 1.71 -2.76 9.04
CA GLY A 98 2.81 -2.17 9.83
C GLY A 98 4.21 -2.30 9.22
N VAL A 99 4.41 -3.05 8.13
CA VAL A 99 5.74 -3.29 7.54
C VAL A 99 6.08 -2.39 6.36
N PHE A 100 5.08 -1.79 5.70
CA PHE A 100 5.29 -1.00 4.48
C PHE A 100 5.63 0.47 4.72
N GLY A 101 5.54 0.95 5.96
CA GLY A 101 5.81 2.36 6.30
C GLY A 101 7.16 2.86 5.78
N PRO A 102 8.29 2.23 6.12
CA PRO A 102 9.61 2.63 5.65
C PRO A 102 9.71 2.69 4.13
N LEU A 103 9.34 1.61 3.44
CA LEU A 103 9.44 1.50 1.98
C LEU A 103 8.60 2.56 1.25
N MET A 104 7.37 2.81 1.74
CA MET A 104 6.52 3.84 1.15
C MET A 104 7.03 5.26 1.42
N SER A 105 7.65 5.48 2.58
CA SER A 105 8.31 6.76 2.87
C SER A 105 9.51 6.99 1.96
N GLU A 106 10.37 6.00 1.79
CA GLU A 106 11.51 6.06 0.87
C GLU A 106 11.04 6.37 -0.56
N TYR A 107 9.99 5.71 -1.02
CA TYR A 107 9.40 5.95 -2.33
C TYR A 107 8.94 7.40 -2.49
N VAL A 108 8.07 7.90 -1.60
CA VAL A 108 7.51 9.26 -1.70
C VAL A 108 8.60 10.31 -1.56
N PHE A 109 9.46 10.20 -0.53
CA PHE A 109 10.51 11.19 -0.29
C PHE A 109 11.63 11.14 -1.33
N GLY A 110 11.90 9.98 -1.93
CA GLY A 110 12.81 9.87 -3.07
C GLY A 110 12.37 10.75 -4.25
N TYR A 111 11.10 10.71 -4.62
CA TYR A 111 10.54 11.57 -5.67
C TYR A 111 10.46 13.03 -5.23
N LEU A 112 10.03 13.33 -4.01
CA LEU A 112 9.98 14.69 -3.49
C LEU A 112 11.37 15.36 -3.53
N LEU A 113 12.38 14.69 -2.99
CA LEU A 113 13.75 15.21 -2.98
C LEU A 113 14.31 15.36 -4.40
N SER A 114 14.03 14.41 -5.30
CA SER A 114 14.43 14.50 -6.70
C SER A 114 13.83 15.71 -7.39
N HIS A 115 12.55 16.01 -7.14
CA HIS A 115 11.85 17.17 -7.67
C HIS A 115 12.39 18.49 -7.07
N TYR A 116 12.31 18.64 -5.76
CA TYR A 116 12.68 19.88 -5.07
C TYR A 116 14.16 20.23 -5.23
N ARG A 117 15.05 19.22 -5.34
CA ARG A 117 16.50 19.40 -5.52
C ARG A 117 16.95 19.37 -6.97
N HIS A 118 16.02 19.33 -7.93
CA HIS A 118 16.24 19.34 -9.38
C HIS A 118 17.21 18.27 -9.89
N HIS A 119 17.19 17.04 -9.29
CA HIS A 119 18.15 15.99 -9.64
C HIS A 119 18.12 15.66 -11.15
N ASN A 120 16.94 15.59 -11.75
CA ASN A 120 16.81 15.30 -13.20
C ASN A 120 17.43 16.43 -14.06
N VAL A 121 17.25 17.69 -13.66
CA VAL A 121 17.83 18.85 -14.37
C VAL A 121 19.35 18.78 -14.31
N TYR A 122 19.92 18.55 -13.12
CA TYR A 122 21.37 18.46 -12.96
C TYR A 122 21.96 17.23 -13.66
N THR A 123 21.25 16.10 -13.68
CA THR A 123 21.67 14.91 -14.45
C THR A 123 21.77 15.21 -15.96
N GLN A 124 20.79 15.92 -16.51
CA GLN A 124 20.81 16.33 -17.92
C GLN A 124 21.94 17.32 -18.22
N GLN A 125 22.14 18.32 -17.35
CA GLN A 125 23.23 19.29 -17.48
C GLN A 125 24.60 18.60 -17.43
N GLN A 126 24.78 17.62 -16.51
CA GLN A 126 26.01 16.84 -16.40
C GLN A 126 26.29 16.04 -17.70
N GLN A 127 25.28 15.38 -18.25
CA GLN A 127 25.41 14.66 -19.53
C GLN A 127 25.80 15.59 -20.69
N GLN A 128 25.33 16.84 -20.66
CA GLN A 128 25.66 17.88 -21.63
C GLN A 128 26.97 18.62 -21.32
N GLN A 129 27.68 18.25 -20.26
CA GLN A 129 28.89 18.94 -19.77
C GLN A 129 28.68 20.45 -19.53
N ARG A 130 27.47 20.83 -19.08
CA ARG A 130 27.07 22.21 -18.85
C ARG A 130 26.93 22.48 -17.35
N TRP A 131 27.61 23.51 -16.85
CA TRP A 131 27.45 24.00 -15.48
C TRP A 131 26.52 25.21 -15.49
N LEU A 132 25.28 25.02 -15.07
CA LEU A 132 24.29 26.09 -14.91
C LEU A 132 23.77 26.06 -13.48
N ALA A 133 24.14 27.05 -12.69
CA ALA A 133 23.61 27.23 -11.36
C ALA A 133 22.16 27.73 -11.45
N GLY A 134 21.27 27.19 -10.62
CA GLY A 134 19.87 27.59 -10.53
C GLY A 134 19.36 27.53 -9.09
N SER A 135 18.25 28.20 -8.83
CA SER A 135 17.53 28.09 -7.57
C SER A 135 16.81 26.75 -7.53
N TYR A 136 16.70 26.17 -6.35
CA TYR A 136 15.96 24.94 -6.09
C TYR A 136 15.16 25.07 -4.79
N GLY A 137 14.13 24.26 -4.64
CA GLY A 137 13.24 24.27 -3.49
C GLY A 137 13.76 23.48 -2.27
N THR A 138 13.02 23.59 -1.19
CA THR A 138 13.23 22.83 0.03
C THR A 138 11.89 22.27 0.53
N LEU A 139 11.91 21.15 1.23
CA LEU A 139 10.73 20.61 1.92
C LEU A 139 10.42 21.35 3.23
N GLN A 140 11.39 22.11 3.76
CA GLN A 140 11.22 22.90 4.97
C GLN A 140 10.03 23.87 4.83
N GLY A 141 9.04 23.77 5.70
CA GLY A 141 7.85 24.60 5.70
C GLY A 141 6.75 24.19 4.70
N ALA A 142 7.00 23.20 3.84
CA ALA A 142 5.98 22.70 2.91
C ALA A 142 4.83 21.99 3.64
N GLN A 143 3.62 22.06 3.07
CA GLN A 143 2.39 21.51 3.63
C GLN A 143 2.13 20.13 2.99
N LEU A 144 2.18 19.08 3.80
CA LEU A 144 1.84 17.70 3.39
C LEU A 144 0.43 17.35 3.85
N LEU A 145 -0.44 17.02 2.90
CA LEU A 145 -1.76 16.47 3.16
C LEU A 145 -1.75 14.96 2.90
N ILE A 146 -2.12 14.15 3.90
CA ILE A 146 -2.22 12.71 3.76
C ILE A 146 -3.68 12.27 3.87
N LEU A 147 -4.20 11.62 2.84
CA LEU A 147 -5.53 11.03 2.83
C LEU A 147 -5.44 9.60 3.38
N GLY A 148 -5.97 9.41 4.59
CA GLY A 148 -5.80 8.22 5.42
C GLY A 148 -4.73 8.41 6.49
N THR A 149 -4.96 7.89 7.72
CA THR A 149 -4.06 8.08 8.88
C THR A 149 -3.61 6.75 9.49
N GLY A 150 -3.49 5.72 8.63
CA GLY A 150 -3.02 4.38 9.01
C GLY A 150 -1.51 4.31 9.22
N SER A 151 -0.97 3.10 9.43
CA SER A 151 0.45 2.88 9.75
C SER A 151 1.43 3.43 8.71
N ILE A 152 1.11 3.34 7.42
CA ILE A 152 1.93 3.93 6.35
C ILE A 152 1.93 5.46 6.47
N ALA A 153 0.74 6.05 6.64
CA ALA A 153 0.58 7.49 6.77
C ALA A 153 1.32 8.06 8.00
N GLN A 154 1.27 7.35 9.14
CA GLN A 154 2.01 7.73 10.34
C GLN A 154 3.53 7.71 10.12
N HIS A 155 4.04 6.73 9.38
CA HIS A 155 5.46 6.69 9.04
C HIS A 155 5.86 7.84 8.11
N LEU A 156 5.03 8.13 7.08
CA LEU A 156 5.21 9.29 6.21
C LEU A 156 5.23 10.60 6.99
N ALA A 157 4.30 10.78 7.93
CA ALA A 157 4.21 11.96 8.77
C ALA A 157 5.49 12.17 9.61
N LYS A 158 6.00 11.11 10.25
CA LYS A 158 7.29 11.17 10.97
C LYS A 158 8.45 11.59 10.07
N THR A 159 8.52 11.04 8.86
CA THR A 159 9.56 11.38 7.89
C THR A 159 9.42 12.82 7.41
N ALA A 160 8.18 13.29 7.19
CA ALA A 160 7.89 14.67 6.81
C ALA A 160 8.35 15.68 7.87
N HIS A 161 8.06 15.40 9.13
CA HIS A 161 8.52 16.25 10.24
C HIS A 161 10.05 16.31 10.31
N HIS A 162 10.76 15.22 10.00
CA HIS A 162 12.23 15.24 9.92
C HIS A 162 12.75 16.24 8.87
N PHE A 163 11.99 16.44 7.78
CA PHE A 163 12.30 17.45 6.76
C PHE A 163 11.69 18.84 7.05
N GLY A 164 11.06 19.03 8.21
CA GLY A 164 10.47 20.31 8.62
C GLY A 164 9.16 20.67 7.90
N MET A 165 8.44 19.67 7.38
CA MET A 165 7.11 19.86 6.80
C MET A 165 6.06 19.95 7.91
N THR A 166 4.92 20.63 7.62
CA THR A 166 3.70 20.55 8.41
C THR A 166 2.79 19.47 7.83
N VAL A 167 2.24 18.60 8.67
CA VAL A 167 1.49 17.42 8.21
C VAL A 167 0.05 17.47 8.67
N SER A 168 -0.86 17.47 7.70
CA SER A 168 -2.30 17.32 7.94
C SER A 168 -2.80 15.97 7.44
N GLY A 169 -3.69 15.34 8.18
CA GLY A 169 -4.28 14.06 7.84
C GLY A 169 -5.80 14.13 7.75
N LEU A 170 -6.38 13.49 6.75
CA LEU A 170 -7.83 13.32 6.66
C LEU A 170 -8.20 11.84 6.77
N ASN A 171 -9.19 11.55 7.60
CA ASN A 171 -9.71 10.20 7.75
C ASN A 171 -11.26 10.23 7.91
N ARG A 172 -11.85 9.05 8.11
CA ARG A 172 -13.32 8.94 8.21
C ARG A 172 -13.89 9.51 9.50
N LYS A 173 -13.13 9.55 10.59
CA LYS A 173 -13.63 9.85 11.94
C LYS A 173 -13.10 11.17 12.52
N GLY A 174 -12.08 11.76 11.91
CA GLY A 174 -11.29 12.81 12.55
C GLY A 174 -10.49 12.25 13.74
N GLY A 175 -10.22 13.10 14.72
CA GLY A 175 -9.58 12.72 15.97
C GLY A 175 -8.08 13.03 15.98
N HIS A 176 -7.39 12.54 17.02
CA HIS A 176 -5.97 12.81 17.24
C HIS A 176 -5.12 11.58 16.92
N VAL A 177 -4.06 11.79 16.15
CA VAL A 177 -2.97 10.82 15.93
C VAL A 177 -1.66 11.60 16.09
N SER A 178 -0.80 11.14 16.98
CA SER A 178 0.38 11.87 17.48
C SER A 178 1.36 12.32 16.40
N GLU A 179 1.37 11.63 15.27
CA GLU A 179 2.27 11.89 14.15
C GLU A 179 1.79 13.01 13.20
N PHE A 180 0.65 13.64 13.48
CA PHE A 180 0.09 14.69 12.62
C PHE A 180 -0.09 15.99 13.41
N ASP A 181 0.16 17.12 12.75
CA ASP A 181 -0.11 18.44 13.33
C ASP A 181 -1.62 18.71 13.37
N ASN A 182 -2.35 18.28 12.32
CA ASN A 182 -3.79 18.43 12.22
C ASN A 182 -4.44 17.15 11.70
N ILE A 183 -5.57 16.76 12.26
CA ILE A 183 -6.42 15.71 11.70
C ILE A 183 -7.86 16.18 11.64
N ASP A 184 -8.48 15.93 10.48
CA ASP A 184 -9.88 16.27 10.27
C ASP A 184 -10.61 15.13 9.53
N THR A 185 -11.88 15.29 9.31
CA THR A 185 -12.72 14.35 8.57
C THR A 185 -12.62 14.59 7.07
N MET A 186 -12.92 13.56 6.27
CA MET A 186 -12.74 13.58 4.82
C MET A 186 -13.66 14.59 4.10
N ASP A 187 -14.76 15.03 4.70
CA ASP A 187 -15.63 16.08 4.18
C ASP A 187 -14.94 17.46 4.14
N LYS A 188 -13.85 17.64 4.89
CA LYS A 188 -13.03 18.84 4.87
C LYS A 188 -11.97 18.87 3.74
N LEU A 189 -11.96 17.87 2.86
CA LEU A 189 -10.97 17.75 1.79
C LEU A 189 -10.80 19.05 0.99
N ALA A 190 -11.91 19.70 0.61
CA ALA A 190 -11.88 20.92 -0.17
C ALA A 190 -11.22 22.11 0.54
N ASP A 191 -11.24 22.12 1.88
CA ASP A 191 -10.60 23.17 2.68
C ASP A 191 -9.07 22.99 2.74
N TYR A 192 -8.59 21.73 2.67
CA TYR A 192 -7.17 21.39 2.77
C TYR A 192 -6.42 21.39 1.43
N LEU A 193 -7.09 21.04 0.32
CA LEU A 193 -6.44 20.93 -0.99
C LEU A 193 -5.73 22.22 -1.44
N PRO A 194 -6.31 23.43 -1.26
CA PRO A 194 -5.64 24.68 -1.66
C PRO A 194 -4.39 25.00 -0.84
N LEU A 195 -4.25 24.42 0.35
CA LEU A 195 -3.13 24.67 1.26
C LEU A 195 -1.96 23.74 1.01
N ALA A 196 -2.22 22.56 0.43
CA ALA A 196 -1.23 21.50 0.29
C ALA A 196 -0.24 21.76 -0.84
N ASP A 197 1.06 21.58 -0.55
CA ASP A 197 2.14 21.51 -1.54
C ASP A 197 2.33 20.08 -2.03
N VAL A 198 2.07 19.12 -1.14
CA VAL A 198 2.17 17.69 -1.42
C VAL A 198 0.93 16.99 -0.91
N ILE A 199 0.33 16.14 -1.72
CA ILE A 199 -0.81 15.30 -1.37
C ILE A 199 -0.41 13.84 -1.53
N VAL A 200 -0.64 13.03 -0.48
CA VAL A 200 -0.40 11.57 -0.52
C VAL A 200 -1.69 10.82 -0.18
N SER A 201 -2.22 10.08 -1.14
CA SER A 201 -3.35 9.18 -0.91
C SER A 201 -2.85 7.81 -0.47
N VAL A 202 -3.30 7.36 0.72
CA VAL A 202 -3.04 6.02 1.30
C VAL A 202 -4.38 5.32 1.56
N LEU A 203 -5.42 5.68 0.81
CA LEU A 203 -6.76 5.17 1.02
C LEU A 203 -6.93 3.75 0.45
N PRO A 204 -7.74 2.91 1.10
CA PRO A 204 -8.17 1.65 0.49
C PRO A 204 -9.16 1.92 -0.65
N SER A 205 -9.28 0.99 -1.60
CA SER A 205 -10.32 1.05 -2.63
C SER A 205 -11.66 0.62 -2.04
N THR A 206 -12.56 1.59 -1.85
CA THR A 206 -13.92 1.37 -1.35
C THR A 206 -14.90 2.24 -2.13
N PRO A 207 -16.21 1.95 -2.11
CA PRO A 207 -17.21 2.85 -2.71
C PRO A 207 -17.12 4.28 -2.20
N GLN A 208 -16.72 4.50 -0.94
CA GLN A 208 -16.61 5.82 -0.32
C GLN A 208 -15.34 6.58 -0.71
N THR A 209 -14.29 5.87 -1.13
CA THR A 209 -13.02 6.48 -1.54
C THR A 209 -12.86 6.58 -3.04
N LYS A 210 -13.74 5.91 -3.80
CA LYS A 210 -13.77 5.98 -5.25
C LYS A 210 -14.06 7.41 -5.70
N HIS A 211 -13.22 7.93 -6.61
CA HIS A 211 -13.33 9.30 -7.15
C HIS A 211 -13.24 10.42 -6.10
N ILE A 212 -12.62 10.18 -4.94
CA ILE A 212 -12.44 11.22 -3.92
C ILE A 212 -11.59 12.38 -4.46
N LEU A 213 -10.59 12.10 -5.30
CA LEU A 213 -9.86 13.09 -6.10
C LEU A 213 -10.47 13.11 -7.50
N ASN A 214 -11.58 13.80 -7.64
CA ASN A 214 -12.29 14.03 -8.90
C ASN A 214 -11.85 15.34 -9.56
N ALA A 215 -12.38 15.63 -10.77
CA ALA A 215 -12.03 16.83 -11.51
C ALA A 215 -12.27 18.12 -10.71
N ALA A 216 -13.38 18.21 -9.95
CA ALA A 216 -13.68 19.39 -9.13
C ALA A 216 -12.64 19.57 -8.00
N ASN A 217 -12.29 18.51 -7.31
CA ASN A 217 -11.28 18.58 -6.25
C ASN A 217 -9.87 18.88 -6.80
N LEU A 218 -9.52 18.35 -7.97
CA LEU A 218 -8.23 18.61 -8.58
C LEU A 218 -8.05 20.07 -9.00
N THR A 219 -9.13 20.82 -9.30
CA THR A 219 -9.04 22.26 -9.60
C THR A 219 -8.69 23.12 -8.38
N LEU A 220 -8.83 22.59 -7.17
CA LEU A 220 -8.49 23.28 -5.93
C LEU A 220 -7.01 23.20 -5.58
N LEU A 221 -6.25 22.33 -6.24
CA LEU A 221 -4.82 22.15 -5.98
C LEU A 221 -4.02 23.37 -6.42
N LYS A 222 -2.89 23.61 -5.73
CA LYS A 222 -1.86 24.53 -6.23
C LYS A 222 -1.34 24.04 -7.58
N ALA A 223 -0.96 24.96 -8.46
CA ALA A 223 -0.52 24.63 -9.82
C ALA A 223 0.74 23.73 -9.84
N ASP A 224 1.57 23.83 -8.80
CA ASP A 224 2.82 23.09 -8.61
C ASP A 224 2.70 21.99 -7.54
N ALA A 225 1.50 21.70 -7.06
CA ALA A 225 1.28 20.63 -6.09
C ALA A 225 1.68 19.26 -6.63
N MET A 226 2.35 18.48 -5.80
CA MET A 226 2.69 17.09 -6.12
C MET A 226 1.66 16.13 -5.52
N LEU A 227 1.13 15.24 -6.36
CA LEU A 227 0.17 14.22 -5.95
C LEU A 227 0.76 12.81 -6.06
N PHE A 228 0.69 12.07 -4.97
CA PHE A 228 1.07 10.65 -4.89
C PHE A 228 -0.15 9.81 -4.57
N ASN A 229 -0.39 8.78 -5.36
CA ASN A 229 -1.32 7.72 -4.99
C ASN A 229 -0.52 6.45 -4.71
N ILE A 230 -0.36 6.12 -3.44
CA ILE A 230 0.28 4.89 -2.95
C ILE A 230 -0.75 3.98 -2.25
N GLY A 231 -2.01 4.37 -2.30
CA GLY A 231 -3.16 3.57 -1.93
C GLY A 231 -3.63 2.70 -3.10
N ARG A 232 -4.93 2.62 -3.30
CA ARG A 232 -5.55 1.81 -4.33
C ARG A 232 -6.67 2.53 -5.03
#